data_6eeee54d2c85a10bf8d584e77449c3ce
#
_entry.id   6eeee54d2c85a10bf8d584e77449c3ce
#
_cell.length_a   1.000
_cell.length_b   1.000
_cell.length_c   1.000
_cell.angle_alpha   90.00
_cell.angle_beta   90.00
_cell.angle_gamma   90.00
#
_symmetry.space_group_name_H-M   'P 1'
#
loop_
_entity.id
_entity.type
_entity.pdbx_description
1 polymer ?
#
loop_
_entity_poly.entity_id
_entity_poly.type
_entity_poly.pdbx_seq_one_letter_code
_entity_poly.pdbx_strand_id
1 'polypeptide(L)'
;MRKCIWSLAGLAAIGALLYLYFTPGRTPAISGPHSIASLERVSIGGVDQTILIRGNDTSLPVLLFLHGGPGMPAMYLAHSFQSDLEKEFVVVQWDRRGAGKSYRNDDAGTLTSEQLIADTVELTNLLRARFHKDKIFLVGHSWGSYLGMLVVARHPELYRAYVGIGQIASFAPIDRIQDEYIRESAQKAGDTEAINELNEKGGSVREKLLFRFGGEIRNARSLLPLLITGLEAPEYSLRDARNIPKGVSLYSRHFVYNSISGELMDRITSVDVPVYFFTGRYDYCDPYTLTEEYFAKIQAPEKHLVWFEHSAHFPFFEEPAAFAQQMKAVANATRVEK
;
A
#
# COMPACT_ATOMS: atom_id res chain seq x y z
N MET A 1 -49.57 7.20 -14.18
CA MET A 1 -48.34 7.94 -14.55
C MET A 1 -47.22 7.86 -13.46
N ARG A 2 -47.43 8.20 -12.18
CA ARG A 2 -46.38 8.12 -11.15
C ARG A 2 -45.71 6.73 -11.01
N LYS A 3 -46.46 5.64 -11.02
CA LYS A 3 -45.89 4.25 -10.93
C LYS A 3 -45.01 3.87 -12.13
N CYS A 4 -45.29 4.36 -13.34
CA CYS A 4 -44.47 4.10 -14.52
C CYS A 4 -43.15 4.91 -14.49
N ILE A 5 -43.17 6.12 -13.92
CA ILE A 5 -41.96 6.97 -13.80
C ILE A 5 -40.98 6.32 -12.81
N TRP A 6 -41.46 5.79 -11.68
CA TRP A 6 -40.61 5.10 -10.71
C TRP A 6 -40.02 3.78 -11.27
N SER A 7 -40.78 3.04 -12.10
CA SER A 7 -40.25 1.84 -12.75
C SER A 7 -39.20 2.17 -13.84
N LEU A 8 -39.34 3.23 -14.60
CA LEU A 8 -38.35 3.68 -15.58
C LEU A 8 -37.08 4.20 -14.92
N ALA A 9 -37.20 4.97 -13.82
CA ALA A 9 -36.05 5.44 -13.03
C ALA A 9 -35.31 4.25 -12.39
N GLY A 10 -36.03 3.26 -11.88
CA GLY A 10 -35.45 2.04 -11.34
C GLY A 10 -34.70 1.22 -12.39
N LEU A 11 -35.25 1.05 -13.58
CA LEU A 11 -34.59 0.38 -14.70
C LEU A 11 -33.34 1.12 -15.18
N ALA A 12 -33.40 2.46 -15.26
CA ALA A 12 -32.24 3.27 -15.60
C ALA A 12 -31.13 3.17 -14.55
N ALA A 13 -31.47 3.17 -13.27
CA ALA A 13 -30.51 2.99 -12.18
C ALA A 13 -29.84 1.60 -12.23
N ILE A 14 -30.64 0.53 -12.47
CA ILE A 14 -30.12 -0.82 -12.65
C ILE A 14 -29.20 -0.88 -13.88
N GLY A 15 -29.60 -0.28 -15.00
CA GLY A 15 -28.77 -0.22 -16.21
C GLY A 15 -27.45 0.49 -15.97
N ALA A 16 -27.47 1.63 -15.23
CA ALA A 16 -26.27 2.37 -14.84
C ALA A 16 -25.36 1.53 -13.94
N LEU A 17 -25.92 0.85 -12.94
CA LEU A 17 -25.15 -0.04 -12.06
C LEU A 17 -24.53 -1.21 -12.82
N LEU A 18 -25.26 -1.84 -13.72
CA LEU A 18 -24.73 -2.90 -14.58
C LEU A 18 -23.62 -2.37 -15.49
N TYR A 19 -23.81 -1.19 -16.08
CA TYR A 19 -22.80 -0.55 -16.90
C TYR A 19 -21.52 -0.31 -16.09
N LEU A 20 -21.60 0.31 -14.91
CA LEU A 20 -20.46 0.55 -14.02
C LEU A 20 -19.81 -0.75 -13.54
N TYR A 21 -20.59 -1.80 -13.33
CA TYR A 21 -20.08 -3.11 -12.91
C TYR A 21 -19.28 -3.81 -14.01
N PHE A 22 -19.74 -3.74 -15.27
CA PHE A 22 -19.12 -4.44 -16.40
C PHE A 22 -18.13 -3.60 -17.19
N THR A 23 -18.14 -2.25 -17.03
CA THR A 23 -17.15 -1.39 -17.71
C THR A 23 -15.78 -1.62 -17.09
N PRO A 24 -14.78 -2.06 -17.87
CA PRO A 24 -13.42 -2.23 -17.36
C PRO A 24 -12.84 -0.91 -16.88
N GLY A 25 -12.13 -0.95 -15.78
CA GLY A 25 -11.32 0.19 -15.35
C GLY A 25 -10.29 0.57 -16.42
N ARG A 26 -10.01 1.88 -16.54
CA ARG A 26 -9.08 2.44 -17.51
C ARG A 26 -8.24 3.51 -16.83
N THR A 27 -6.96 3.59 -17.15
CA THR A 27 -6.16 4.72 -16.68
C THR A 27 -6.25 5.89 -17.67
N PRO A 28 -6.49 7.13 -17.19
CA PRO A 28 -6.46 8.31 -18.04
C PRO A 28 -5.10 8.50 -18.69
N ALA A 29 -5.10 8.94 -19.96
CA ALA A 29 -3.86 9.23 -20.67
C ALA A 29 -3.11 10.40 -20.02
N ILE A 30 -1.78 10.35 -20.07
CA ILE A 30 -0.88 11.46 -19.73
C ILE A 30 -0.42 12.09 -21.05
N SER A 31 -0.49 13.41 -21.16
CA SER A 31 -0.04 14.13 -22.35
C SER A 31 1.48 14.23 -22.39
N GLY A 32 2.06 14.02 -23.57
CA GLY A 32 3.50 14.14 -23.81
C GLY A 32 4.06 13.02 -24.68
N PRO A 33 5.09 13.30 -25.50
CA PRO A 33 5.63 12.32 -26.45
C PRO A 33 6.34 11.14 -25.78
N HIS A 34 6.80 11.30 -24.55
CA HIS A 34 7.52 10.28 -23.78
C HIS A 34 6.72 9.79 -22.56
N SER A 35 5.45 10.22 -22.41
CA SER A 35 4.62 9.81 -21.30
C SER A 35 4.15 8.36 -21.43
N ILE A 36 3.82 7.76 -20.29
CA ILE A 36 3.24 6.42 -20.21
C ILE A 36 2.04 6.46 -19.24
N ALA A 37 0.92 5.87 -19.68
CA ALA A 37 -0.24 5.57 -18.87
C ALA A 37 -0.81 4.24 -19.33
N SER A 38 -0.52 3.17 -18.61
CA SER A 38 -0.86 1.80 -18.99
C SER A 38 -1.41 1.02 -17.80
N LEU A 39 -2.52 0.33 -18.03
CA LEU A 39 -3.11 -0.63 -17.09
C LEU A 39 -3.10 -1.98 -17.80
N GLU A 40 -2.26 -2.88 -17.37
CA GLU A 40 -1.97 -4.11 -18.10
C GLU A 40 -1.88 -5.33 -17.19
N ARG A 41 -2.06 -6.50 -17.78
CA ARG A 41 -1.79 -7.79 -17.13
C ARG A 41 -0.45 -8.31 -17.59
N VAL A 42 0.35 -8.76 -16.63
CA VAL A 42 1.67 -9.37 -16.86
C VAL A 42 1.71 -10.71 -16.15
N SER A 43 2.35 -11.68 -16.76
CA SER A 43 2.58 -12.99 -16.13
C SER A 43 3.74 -12.84 -15.15
N ILE A 44 3.49 -13.11 -13.87
CA ILE A 44 4.47 -13.05 -12.78
C ILE A 44 4.26 -14.27 -11.89
N GLY A 45 5.30 -15.05 -11.67
CA GLY A 45 5.20 -16.27 -10.87
C GLY A 45 4.19 -17.27 -11.42
N GLY A 46 4.04 -17.31 -12.76
CA GLY A 46 3.13 -18.22 -13.47
C GLY A 46 1.65 -17.84 -13.42
N VAL A 47 1.29 -16.65 -12.90
CA VAL A 47 -0.09 -16.17 -12.89
C VAL A 47 -0.18 -14.74 -13.41
N ASP A 48 -1.32 -14.41 -14.05
CA ASP A 48 -1.56 -13.05 -14.54
C ASP A 48 -1.83 -12.11 -13.37
N GLN A 49 -1.03 -11.06 -13.26
CA GLN A 49 -1.16 -10.02 -12.27
C GLN A 49 -1.29 -8.66 -12.93
N THR A 50 -2.01 -7.74 -12.31
CA THR A 50 -2.29 -6.42 -12.89
C THR A 50 -1.34 -5.39 -12.35
N ILE A 51 -0.75 -4.61 -13.27
CA ILE A 51 0.08 -3.44 -12.96
C ILE A 51 -0.50 -2.19 -13.61
N LEU A 52 -0.36 -1.07 -12.93
CA LEU A 52 -0.61 0.27 -13.44
C LEU A 52 0.74 0.98 -13.55
N ILE A 53 1.08 1.43 -14.74
CA ILE A 53 2.32 2.17 -15.00
C ILE A 53 1.97 3.57 -15.46
N ARG A 54 2.47 4.59 -14.75
CA ARG A 54 2.21 5.98 -15.08
C ARG A 54 3.45 6.83 -14.88
N GLY A 55 3.72 7.76 -15.79
CA GLY A 55 4.81 8.72 -15.70
C GLY A 55 4.82 9.69 -16.85
N ASN A 56 5.29 10.91 -16.60
CA ASN A 56 5.35 11.97 -17.62
C ASN A 56 6.48 11.74 -18.65
N ASP A 57 7.49 10.96 -18.27
CA ASP A 57 8.61 10.60 -19.15
C ASP A 57 9.14 9.21 -18.78
N THR A 58 9.21 8.32 -19.74
CA THR A 58 9.72 6.95 -19.57
C THR A 58 11.22 6.88 -19.26
N SER A 59 11.95 8.00 -19.44
CA SER A 59 13.36 8.12 -19.04
C SER A 59 13.57 8.32 -17.54
N LEU A 60 12.53 8.69 -16.80
CA LEU A 60 12.56 8.89 -15.35
C LEU A 60 12.91 7.60 -14.60
N PRO A 61 13.41 7.70 -13.37
CA PRO A 61 13.58 6.53 -12.48
C PRO A 61 12.26 5.76 -12.30
N VAL A 62 12.35 4.44 -12.22
CA VAL A 62 11.19 3.58 -11.95
C VAL A 62 11.00 3.42 -10.44
N LEU A 63 9.75 3.54 -9.99
CA LEU A 63 9.32 3.33 -8.62
C LEU A 63 8.28 2.21 -8.59
N LEU A 64 8.59 1.10 -7.93
CA LEU A 64 7.64 0.01 -7.68
C LEU A 64 7.02 0.16 -6.29
N PHE A 65 5.68 0.26 -6.23
CA PHE A 65 4.93 0.41 -4.98
C PHE A 65 4.31 -0.92 -4.55
N LEU A 66 4.70 -1.41 -3.38
CA LEU A 66 4.16 -2.60 -2.72
C LEU A 66 3.07 -2.21 -1.73
N HIS A 67 1.83 -2.61 -2.01
CA HIS A 67 0.68 -2.32 -1.15
C HIS A 67 0.68 -3.10 0.17
N GLY A 68 -0.11 -2.65 1.12
CA GLY A 68 -0.29 -3.25 2.45
C GLY A 68 -1.27 -4.43 2.50
N GLY A 69 -1.82 -4.64 3.69
CA GLY A 69 -2.86 -5.61 3.95
C GLY A 69 -2.47 -6.75 4.89
N PRO A 70 -1.93 -7.88 4.47
CA PRO A 70 -1.72 -8.36 3.10
C PRO A 70 -3.03 -8.52 2.32
N GLY A 71 -2.95 -8.35 0.99
CA GLY A 71 -4.11 -8.51 0.12
C GLY A 71 -5.02 -7.28 -0.05
N MET A 72 -4.67 -6.14 0.58
CA MET A 72 -5.35 -4.86 0.41
C MET A 72 -4.60 -4.03 -0.65
N PRO A 73 -5.11 -3.91 -1.89
CA PRO A 73 -4.42 -3.17 -2.94
C PRO A 73 -4.34 -1.68 -2.61
N ALA A 74 -3.38 -0.95 -3.23
CA ALA A 74 -3.29 0.51 -3.14
C ALA A 74 -3.59 1.20 -4.49
N MET A 75 -3.63 0.45 -5.58
CA MET A 75 -3.84 0.98 -6.93
C MET A 75 -5.13 1.79 -7.05
N TYR A 76 -6.20 1.41 -6.33
CA TYR A 76 -7.46 2.15 -6.34
C TYR A 76 -7.38 3.55 -5.69
N LEU A 77 -6.31 3.84 -4.95
CA LEU A 77 -6.03 5.16 -4.39
C LEU A 77 -5.06 5.98 -5.24
N ALA A 78 -4.41 5.37 -6.23
CA ALA A 78 -3.32 5.98 -6.98
C ALA A 78 -3.67 7.36 -7.56
N HIS A 79 -4.86 7.52 -8.13
CA HIS A 79 -5.33 8.78 -8.71
C HIS A 79 -5.39 9.95 -7.72
N SER A 80 -5.49 9.68 -6.40
CA SER A 80 -5.60 10.72 -5.37
C SER A 80 -4.24 11.28 -4.91
N PHE A 81 -3.13 10.55 -5.12
CA PHE A 81 -1.82 10.98 -4.60
C PHE A 81 -0.67 10.90 -5.61
N GLN A 82 -0.82 10.17 -6.72
CA GLN A 82 0.30 9.77 -7.56
C GLN A 82 0.73 10.84 -8.58
N SER A 83 -0.14 11.79 -8.92
CA SER A 83 0.09 12.74 -10.02
C SER A 83 1.39 13.56 -9.90
N ASP A 84 1.80 13.93 -8.69
CA ASP A 84 3.05 14.65 -8.47
C ASP A 84 4.27 13.71 -8.52
N LEU A 85 4.11 12.45 -8.14
CA LEU A 85 5.15 11.44 -8.31
C LEU A 85 5.43 11.14 -9.79
N GLU A 86 4.41 11.17 -10.65
CA GLU A 86 4.52 10.91 -12.10
C GLU A 86 5.42 11.92 -12.83
N LYS A 87 5.71 13.08 -12.20
CA LYS A 87 6.65 14.09 -12.69
C LYS A 87 8.12 13.73 -12.42
N GLU A 88 8.37 12.88 -11.44
CA GLU A 88 9.70 12.53 -10.97
C GLU A 88 10.05 11.04 -11.20
N PHE A 89 9.03 10.21 -11.41
CA PHE A 89 9.16 8.76 -11.56
C PHE A 89 8.24 8.18 -12.65
N VAL A 90 8.63 7.05 -13.17
CA VAL A 90 7.69 6.07 -13.73
C VAL A 90 7.16 5.26 -12.56
N VAL A 91 5.95 5.57 -12.10
CA VAL A 91 5.32 4.92 -10.94
C VAL A 91 4.60 3.66 -11.37
N VAL A 92 4.88 2.56 -10.69
CA VAL A 92 4.26 1.26 -10.91
C VAL A 92 3.49 0.85 -9.66
N GLN A 93 2.15 0.87 -9.74
CA GLN A 93 1.29 0.23 -8.77
C GLN A 93 1.05 -1.22 -9.20
N TRP A 94 1.00 -2.11 -8.25
CA TRP A 94 0.86 -3.53 -8.51
C TRP A 94 -0.17 -4.16 -7.58
N ASP A 95 -1.22 -4.70 -8.17
CA ASP A 95 -2.12 -5.61 -7.46
C ASP A 95 -1.46 -6.99 -7.47
N ARG A 96 -0.85 -7.38 -6.35
CA ARG A 96 -0.15 -8.68 -6.22
C ARG A 96 -1.14 -9.84 -6.37
N ARG A 97 -0.60 -11.05 -6.61
CA ARG A 97 -1.41 -12.27 -6.66
C ARG A 97 -2.41 -12.32 -5.50
N GLY A 98 -3.63 -12.73 -5.76
CA GLY A 98 -4.69 -12.81 -4.77
C GLY A 98 -5.28 -11.48 -4.32
N ALA A 99 -4.85 -10.32 -4.83
CA ALA A 99 -5.33 -9.00 -4.43
C ALA A 99 -5.98 -8.23 -5.59
N GLY A 100 -7.00 -7.43 -5.29
CA GLY A 100 -7.61 -6.47 -6.21
C GLY A 100 -7.98 -7.04 -7.57
N LYS A 101 -7.44 -6.44 -8.63
CA LYS A 101 -7.65 -6.89 -10.03
C LYS A 101 -6.95 -8.22 -10.36
N SER A 102 -5.96 -8.60 -9.55
CA SER A 102 -5.23 -9.87 -9.66
C SER A 102 -5.84 -10.98 -8.80
N TYR A 103 -6.99 -10.72 -8.16
CA TYR A 103 -7.64 -11.70 -7.31
C TYR A 103 -8.06 -12.95 -8.09
N ARG A 104 -7.61 -14.12 -7.61
CA ARG A 104 -8.00 -15.46 -8.04
C ARG A 104 -8.16 -16.34 -6.80
N ASN A 105 -9.22 -17.15 -6.76
CA ASN A 105 -9.46 -18.01 -5.61
C ASN A 105 -8.45 -19.18 -5.52
N ASP A 106 -7.93 -19.60 -6.64
CA ASP A 106 -6.94 -20.69 -6.82
C ASP A 106 -5.51 -20.28 -6.38
N ASP A 107 -5.25 -19.00 -6.10
CA ASP A 107 -3.94 -18.55 -5.60
C ASP A 107 -3.66 -18.99 -4.15
N ALA A 108 -4.66 -19.48 -3.42
CA ALA A 108 -4.55 -19.81 -1.98
C ALA A 108 -3.32 -20.65 -1.61
N GLY A 109 -3.00 -21.66 -2.42
CA GLY A 109 -1.85 -22.54 -2.18
C GLY A 109 -0.47 -21.93 -2.47
N THR A 110 -0.43 -20.74 -3.07
CA THR A 110 0.80 -20.04 -3.48
C THR A 110 1.06 -18.77 -2.66
N LEU A 111 0.21 -18.44 -1.68
CA LEU A 111 0.37 -17.27 -0.82
C LEU A 111 1.40 -17.53 0.27
N THR A 112 2.68 -17.47 -0.09
CA THR A 112 3.82 -17.62 0.83
C THR A 112 4.75 -16.44 0.72
N SER A 113 5.51 -16.14 1.77
CA SER A 113 6.54 -15.09 1.73
C SER A 113 7.53 -15.31 0.60
N GLU A 114 7.99 -16.55 0.38
CA GLU A 114 8.97 -16.88 -0.66
C GLU A 114 8.40 -16.62 -2.07
N GLN A 115 7.14 -16.99 -2.31
CA GLN A 115 6.51 -16.72 -3.60
C GLN A 115 6.34 -15.21 -3.85
N LEU A 116 5.95 -14.44 -2.82
CA LEU A 116 5.78 -12.99 -2.97
C LEU A 116 7.14 -12.27 -3.17
N ILE A 117 8.21 -12.77 -2.55
CA ILE A 117 9.57 -12.27 -2.81
C ILE A 117 9.96 -12.59 -4.26
N ALA A 118 9.77 -13.82 -4.71
CA ALA A 118 10.07 -14.23 -6.09
C ALA A 118 9.27 -13.41 -7.11
N ASP A 119 7.97 -13.21 -6.89
CA ASP A 119 7.12 -12.36 -7.74
C ASP A 119 7.64 -10.91 -7.78
N THR A 120 8.07 -10.37 -6.65
CA THR A 120 8.59 -9.00 -6.57
C THR A 120 9.90 -8.86 -7.36
N VAL A 121 10.80 -9.83 -7.24
CA VAL A 121 12.06 -9.87 -7.99
C VAL A 121 11.81 -10.01 -9.49
N GLU A 122 10.88 -10.89 -9.88
CA GLU A 122 10.52 -11.08 -11.29
C GLU A 122 9.95 -9.80 -11.90
N LEU A 123 8.96 -9.15 -11.22
CA LEU A 123 8.43 -7.87 -11.68
C LEU A 123 9.51 -6.78 -11.74
N THR A 124 10.38 -6.71 -10.73
CA THR A 124 11.50 -5.75 -10.71
C THR A 124 12.38 -5.93 -11.95
N ASN A 125 12.75 -7.16 -12.30
CA ASN A 125 13.57 -7.43 -13.48
C ASN A 125 12.85 -7.12 -14.80
N LEU A 126 11.54 -7.39 -14.90
CA LEU A 126 10.71 -6.98 -16.04
C LEU A 126 10.72 -5.46 -16.21
N LEU A 127 10.56 -4.70 -15.13
CA LEU A 127 10.58 -3.23 -15.15
C LEU A 127 11.96 -2.68 -15.49
N ARG A 128 13.03 -3.24 -14.94
CA ARG A 128 14.41 -2.86 -15.25
C ARG A 128 14.70 -3.04 -16.76
N ALA A 129 14.33 -4.18 -17.31
CA ALA A 129 14.50 -4.47 -18.73
C ALA A 129 13.67 -3.53 -19.61
N ARG A 130 12.39 -3.32 -19.27
CA ARG A 130 11.46 -2.48 -20.04
C ARG A 130 11.90 -1.03 -20.12
N PHE A 131 12.40 -0.47 -19.02
CA PHE A 131 12.79 0.94 -18.92
C PHE A 131 14.30 1.17 -18.98
N HIS A 132 15.08 0.15 -19.29
CA HIS A 132 16.55 0.20 -19.37
C HIS A 132 17.18 0.81 -18.11
N LYS A 133 16.80 0.28 -16.93
CA LYS A 133 17.31 0.73 -15.63
C LYS A 133 18.12 -0.37 -14.97
N ASP A 134 19.31 -0.01 -14.47
CA ASP A 134 20.13 -0.94 -13.69
C ASP A 134 19.51 -1.24 -12.31
N LYS A 135 18.92 -0.23 -11.68
CA LYS A 135 18.26 -0.30 -10.37
C LYS A 135 16.98 0.52 -10.39
N ILE A 136 15.99 0.09 -9.61
CA ILE A 136 14.72 0.83 -9.41
C ILE A 136 14.55 1.22 -7.95
N PHE A 137 13.57 2.09 -7.66
CA PHE A 137 13.15 2.40 -6.31
C PHE A 137 12.08 1.40 -5.87
N LEU A 138 12.16 0.93 -4.62
CA LEU A 138 11.16 0.08 -4.01
C LEU A 138 10.50 0.83 -2.85
N VAL A 139 9.18 0.97 -2.92
CA VAL A 139 8.37 1.57 -1.87
C VAL A 139 7.45 0.50 -1.31
N GLY A 140 7.41 0.32 -0.01
CA GLY A 140 6.50 -0.62 0.65
C GLY A 140 5.66 0.09 1.70
N HIS A 141 4.33 -0.11 1.67
CA HIS A 141 3.42 0.43 2.67
C HIS A 141 2.91 -0.68 3.58
N SER A 142 2.95 -0.47 4.92
CA SER A 142 2.39 -1.41 5.88
C SER A 142 2.94 -2.84 5.65
N TRP A 143 2.11 -3.83 5.47
CA TRP A 143 2.57 -5.18 5.12
C TRP A 143 3.49 -5.22 3.87
N GLY A 144 3.29 -4.28 2.93
CA GLY A 144 4.21 -4.11 1.79
C GLY A 144 5.60 -3.67 2.21
N SER A 145 5.75 -2.98 3.34
CA SER A 145 7.05 -2.61 3.90
C SER A 145 7.78 -3.83 4.50
N TYR A 146 7.03 -4.75 5.11
CA TYR A 146 7.58 -6.03 5.55
C TYR A 146 8.14 -6.83 4.36
N LEU A 147 7.36 -6.98 3.30
CA LEU A 147 7.81 -7.64 2.08
C LEU A 147 9.01 -6.92 1.44
N GLY A 148 8.94 -5.59 1.33
CA GLY A 148 9.99 -4.77 0.75
C GLY A 148 11.32 -4.93 1.48
N MET A 149 11.32 -4.94 2.79
CA MET A 149 12.53 -5.16 3.60
C MET A 149 13.13 -6.56 3.38
N LEU A 150 12.30 -7.61 3.28
CA LEU A 150 12.75 -8.96 2.96
C LEU A 150 13.41 -9.03 1.57
N VAL A 151 12.84 -8.30 0.61
CA VAL A 151 13.34 -8.29 -0.77
C VAL A 151 14.66 -7.54 -0.85
N VAL A 152 14.77 -6.33 -0.27
CA VAL A 152 16.02 -5.56 -0.34
C VAL A 152 17.17 -6.18 0.44
N ALA A 153 16.87 -6.90 1.51
CA ALA A 153 17.88 -7.64 2.26
C ALA A 153 18.48 -8.82 1.48
N ARG A 154 17.72 -9.41 0.56
CA ARG A 154 18.15 -10.56 -0.26
C ARG A 154 18.68 -10.16 -1.62
N HIS A 155 18.19 -9.05 -2.18
CA HIS A 155 18.45 -8.60 -3.55
C HIS A 155 18.80 -7.10 -3.61
N PRO A 156 19.79 -6.61 -2.83
CA PRO A 156 20.15 -5.20 -2.77
C PRO A 156 20.65 -4.65 -4.12
N GLU A 157 21.18 -5.53 -4.98
CA GLU A 157 21.68 -5.18 -6.31
C GLU A 157 20.59 -4.68 -7.27
N LEU A 158 19.30 -4.95 -6.98
CA LEU A 158 18.18 -4.55 -7.83
C LEU A 158 17.66 -3.15 -7.52
N TYR A 159 17.99 -2.61 -6.34
CA TYR A 159 17.35 -1.41 -5.83
C TYR A 159 18.33 -0.25 -5.61
N ARG A 160 17.87 0.94 -5.97
CA ARG A 160 18.59 2.19 -5.75
C ARG A 160 18.40 2.71 -4.32
N ALA A 161 17.19 2.61 -3.83
CA ALA A 161 16.82 2.89 -2.45
C ALA A 161 15.54 2.12 -2.10
N TYR A 162 15.34 1.96 -0.82
CA TYR A 162 14.11 1.42 -0.24
C TYR A 162 13.41 2.47 0.63
N VAL A 163 12.08 2.60 0.45
CA VAL A 163 11.23 3.45 1.28
C VAL A 163 10.17 2.59 1.95
N GLY A 164 10.20 2.51 3.28
CA GLY A 164 9.16 1.84 4.07
C GLY A 164 8.21 2.87 4.65
N ILE A 165 6.92 2.79 4.30
CA ILE A 165 5.84 3.65 4.82
C ILE A 165 5.06 2.85 5.85
N GLY A 166 4.93 3.36 7.10
CA GLY A 166 4.41 2.54 8.20
C GLY A 166 5.21 1.25 8.27
N GLN A 167 6.51 1.35 8.53
CA GLN A 167 7.42 0.21 8.45
C GLN A 167 7.13 -0.80 9.54
N ILE A 168 6.66 -1.99 9.16
CA ILE A 168 6.54 -3.11 10.09
C ILE A 168 7.93 -3.53 10.56
N ALA A 169 8.13 -3.46 11.86
CA ALA A 169 9.37 -3.85 12.54
C ALA A 169 9.19 -5.16 13.33
N SER A 170 8.06 -5.28 14.00
CA SER A 170 7.72 -6.37 14.90
C SER A 170 6.20 -6.53 14.95
N PHE A 171 5.72 -7.77 14.99
CA PHE A 171 4.29 -8.04 15.13
C PHE A 171 3.86 -8.22 16.59
N ALA A 172 4.71 -8.81 17.42
CA ALA A 172 4.33 -9.22 18.78
C ALA A 172 3.83 -8.09 19.69
N PRO A 173 4.42 -6.86 19.71
CA PRO A 173 3.97 -5.81 20.61
C PRO A 173 2.82 -4.96 20.05
N ILE A 174 2.45 -5.09 18.76
CA ILE A 174 1.47 -4.22 18.10
C ILE A 174 0.15 -4.19 18.87
N ASP A 175 -0.41 -5.34 19.15
CA ASP A 175 -1.70 -5.48 19.83
C ASP A 175 -1.76 -4.71 21.16
N ARG A 176 -0.71 -4.84 21.97
CA ARG A 176 -0.61 -4.15 23.25
C ARG A 176 -0.52 -2.64 23.09
N ILE A 177 0.31 -2.16 22.15
CA ILE A 177 0.48 -0.72 21.91
C ILE A 177 -0.81 -0.11 21.37
N GLN A 178 -1.51 -0.81 20.49
CA GLN A 178 -2.82 -0.40 19.97
C GLN A 178 -3.87 -0.31 21.09
N ASP A 179 -3.95 -1.32 21.96
CA ASP A 179 -4.88 -1.33 23.09
C ASP A 179 -4.59 -0.20 24.07
N GLU A 180 -3.32 0.08 24.38
CA GLU A 180 -2.89 1.20 25.22
C GLU A 180 -3.32 2.55 24.61
N TYR A 181 -3.02 2.77 23.32
CA TYR A 181 -3.42 3.97 22.61
C TYR A 181 -4.94 4.19 22.60
N ILE A 182 -5.71 3.12 22.30
CA ILE A 182 -7.19 3.18 22.29
C ILE A 182 -7.71 3.55 23.66
N ARG A 183 -7.23 2.90 24.73
CA ARG A 183 -7.65 3.20 26.11
C ARG A 183 -7.36 4.63 26.50
N GLU A 184 -6.14 5.11 26.29
CA GLU A 184 -5.77 6.49 26.58
C GLU A 184 -6.60 7.50 25.78
N SER A 185 -6.83 7.24 24.51
CA SER A 185 -7.61 8.12 23.63
C SER A 185 -9.09 8.15 24.05
N ALA A 186 -9.66 6.99 24.41
CA ALA A 186 -11.01 6.87 24.89
C ALA A 186 -11.20 7.57 26.25
N GLN A 187 -10.25 7.42 27.17
CA GLN A 187 -10.26 8.13 28.46
C GLN A 187 -10.23 9.65 28.28
N LYS A 188 -9.33 10.16 27.42
CA LYS A 188 -9.22 11.60 27.10
C LYS A 188 -10.51 12.14 26.48
N ALA A 189 -11.22 11.31 25.70
CA ALA A 189 -12.49 11.67 25.08
C ALA A 189 -13.73 11.45 25.97
N GLY A 190 -13.59 10.83 27.15
CA GLY A 190 -14.71 10.40 27.98
C GLY A 190 -15.55 9.28 27.37
N ASP A 191 -14.97 8.51 26.47
CA ASP A 191 -15.64 7.48 25.67
C ASP A 191 -15.59 6.10 26.35
N THR A 192 -16.45 5.92 27.36
CA THR A 192 -16.56 4.67 28.10
C THR A 192 -17.07 3.50 27.25
N GLU A 193 -17.84 3.78 26.19
CA GLU A 193 -18.36 2.76 25.28
C GLU A 193 -17.19 2.08 24.53
N ALA A 194 -16.24 2.86 24.01
CA ALA A 194 -15.06 2.30 23.32
C ALA A 194 -14.21 1.42 24.25
N ILE A 195 -14.06 1.82 25.52
CA ILE A 195 -13.33 1.00 26.53
C ILE A 195 -14.07 -0.32 26.77
N ASN A 196 -15.39 -0.28 26.95
CA ASN A 196 -16.19 -1.48 27.14
C ASN A 196 -16.16 -2.38 25.91
N GLU A 197 -16.29 -1.80 24.71
CA GLU A 197 -16.22 -2.55 23.45
C GLU A 197 -14.86 -3.26 23.29
N LEU A 198 -13.74 -2.58 23.61
CA LEU A 198 -12.41 -3.20 23.57
C LEU A 198 -12.27 -4.33 24.58
N ASN A 199 -12.80 -4.15 25.80
CA ASN A 199 -12.74 -5.19 26.85
C ASN A 199 -13.56 -6.43 26.47
N GLU A 200 -14.73 -6.25 25.86
CA GLU A 200 -15.64 -7.35 25.50
C GLU A 200 -15.20 -8.10 24.24
N LYS A 201 -14.69 -7.36 23.23
CA LYS A 201 -14.46 -7.91 21.87
C LYS A 201 -12.98 -8.05 21.50
N GLY A 202 -12.08 -7.43 22.28
CA GLY A 202 -10.63 -7.52 22.07
C GLY A 202 -10.20 -7.07 20.66
N GLY A 203 -9.30 -7.82 20.06
CA GLY A 203 -8.71 -7.50 18.76
C GLY A 203 -9.69 -7.32 17.60
N SER A 204 -10.89 -7.90 17.68
CA SER A 204 -11.88 -7.80 16.61
C SER A 204 -12.42 -6.37 16.37
N VAL A 205 -12.19 -5.45 17.31
CA VAL A 205 -12.66 -4.05 17.22
C VAL A 205 -11.50 -3.04 17.12
N ARG A 206 -10.26 -3.48 17.22
CA ARG A 206 -9.09 -2.58 17.22
C ARG A 206 -9.06 -1.66 16.00
N GLU A 207 -9.15 -2.22 14.80
CA GLU A 207 -9.15 -1.43 13.57
C GLU A 207 -10.22 -0.33 13.60
N LYS A 208 -11.47 -0.68 13.96
CA LYS A 208 -12.57 0.28 14.11
C LYS A 208 -12.23 1.38 15.11
N LEU A 209 -11.62 1.03 16.24
CA LEU A 209 -11.29 1.99 17.30
C LEU A 209 -10.04 2.82 16.95
N LEU A 210 -9.07 2.26 16.22
CA LEU A 210 -7.97 3.04 15.66
C LEU A 210 -8.48 4.12 14.71
N PHE A 211 -9.41 3.79 13.80
CA PHE A 211 -10.08 4.81 12.99
C PHE A 211 -10.81 5.84 13.87
N ARG A 212 -11.59 5.39 14.86
CA ARG A 212 -12.37 6.28 15.74
C ARG A 212 -11.50 7.32 16.44
N PHE A 213 -10.25 6.96 16.80
CA PHE A 213 -9.32 7.84 17.51
C PHE A 213 -8.22 8.42 16.63
N GLY A 214 -8.25 8.18 15.32
CA GLY A 214 -7.30 8.76 14.35
C GLY A 214 -5.91 8.14 14.37
N GLY A 215 -5.80 6.87 14.77
CA GLY A 215 -4.58 6.09 14.75
C GLY A 215 -4.35 5.32 13.44
N GLU A 216 -5.37 5.26 12.58
CA GLU A 216 -5.30 4.65 11.24
C GLU A 216 -5.25 5.73 10.16
N ILE A 217 -6.20 6.68 10.17
CA ILE A 217 -6.20 7.92 9.38
C ILE A 217 -6.45 9.07 10.36
N ARG A 218 -5.55 10.05 10.38
CA ARG A 218 -5.54 11.08 11.42
C ARG A 218 -6.86 11.87 11.50
N ASN A 219 -7.38 12.27 10.34
CA ASN A 219 -8.54 13.14 10.24
C ASN A 219 -9.84 12.41 9.81
N ALA A 220 -9.85 11.07 9.84
CA ALA A 220 -11.03 10.27 9.54
C ALA A 220 -11.39 9.37 10.73
N ARG A 221 -12.69 9.09 10.87
CA ARG A 221 -13.24 8.27 11.96
C ARG A 221 -13.67 6.87 11.48
N SER A 222 -13.41 6.56 10.22
CA SER A 222 -13.79 5.29 9.57
C SER A 222 -13.05 5.13 8.24
N LEU A 223 -13.21 3.97 7.61
CA LEU A 223 -12.75 3.67 6.24
C LEU A 223 -13.42 4.51 5.13
N LEU A 224 -14.45 5.31 5.45
CA LEU A 224 -15.28 5.98 4.46
C LEU A 224 -14.50 6.85 3.46
N PRO A 225 -13.46 7.64 3.85
CA PRO A 225 -12.67 8.39 2.88
C PRO A 225 -11.97 7.50 1.84
N LEU A 226 -11.40 6.37 2.27
CA LEU A 226 -10.76 5.43 1.34
C LEU A 226 -11.78 4.78 0.39
N LEU A 227 -12.99 4.47 0.90
CA LEU A 227 -14.06 3.92 0.08
C LEU A 227 -14.56 4.92 -0.95
N ILE A 228 -14.78 6.18 -0.57
CA ILE A 228 -15.21 7.24 -1.50
C ILE A 228 -14.14 7.44 -2.57
N THR A 229 -12.89 7.62 -2.18
CA THR A 229 -11.76 7.74 -3.11
C THR A 229 -11.69 6.52 -4.04
N GLY A 230 -11.88 5.32 -3.51
CA GLY A 230 -11.89 4.10 -4.31
C GLY A 230 -13.03 4.02 -5.35
N LEU A 231 -14.19 4.62 -5.07
CA LEU A 231 -15.30 4.70 -6.03
C LEU A 231 -15.00 5.69 -7.18
N GLU A 232 -14.11 6.65 -6.98
CA GLU A 232 -13.67 7.62 -7.98
C GLU A 232 -12.50 7.10 -8.83
N ALA A 233 -11.93 5.93 -8.47
CA ALA A 233 -10.78 5.35 -9.14
C ALA A 233 -11.08 4.95 -10.59
N PRO A 234 -10.49 5.57 -11.60
CA PRO A 234 -10.77 5.25 -13.00
C PRO A 234 -10.24 3.85 -13.39
N GLU A 235 -9.24 3.35 -12.70
CA GLU A 235 -8.63 2.06 -12.94
C GLU A 235 -9.46 0.87 -12.44
N TYR A 236 -10.42 1.12 -11.51
CA TYR A 236 -11.23 0.08 -10.90
C TYR A 236 -12.69 0.12 -11.35
N SER A 237 -13.22 -1.01 -11.77
CA SER A 237 -14.67 -1.23 -11.89
C SER A 237 -15.26 -1.64 -10.55
N LEU A 238 -16.60 -1.58 -10.41
CA LEU A 238 -17.29 -2.12 -9.23
C LEU A 238 -17.04 -3.63 -9.06
N ARG A 239 -16.80 -4.34 -10.16
CA ARG A 239 -16.41 -5.75 -10.14
C ARG A 239 -15.04 -5.94 -9.50
N ASP A 240 -14.07 -5.09 -9.84
CA ASP A 240 -12.72 -5.13 -9.25
C ASP A 240 -12.76 -4.76 -7.76
N ALA A 241 -13.52 -3.71 -7.40
CA ALA A 241 -13.69 -3.28 -6.02
C ALA A 241 -14.25 -4.41 -5.12
N ARG A 242 -15.16 -5.25 -5.65
CA ARG A 242 -15.69 -6.42 -4.97
C ARG A 242 -14.64 -7.49 -4.64
N ASN A 243 -13.49 -7.48 -5.33
CA ASN A 243 -12.41 -8.41 -5.08
C ASN A 243 -11.52 -7.97 -3.91
N ILE A 244 -11.54 -6.69 -3.52
CA ILE A 244 -10.72 -6.18 -2.40
C ILE A 244 -10.98 -6.98 -1.10
N PRO A 245 -12.21 -7.04 -0.55
CA PRO A 245 -12.46 -7.82 0.66
C PRO A 245 -12.21 -9.32 0.49
N LYS A 246 -12.36 -9.85 -0.74
CA LYS A 246 -12.04 -11.25 -1.00
C LYS A 246 -10.53 -11.51 -0.93
N GLY A 247 -9.70 -10.60 -1.45
CA GLY A 247 -8.25 -10.69 -1.37
C GLY A 247 -7.78 -10.64 0.09
N VAL A 248 -8.26 -9.67 0.87
CA VAL A 248 -7.96 -9.60 2.31
C VAL A 248 -8.34 -10.90 3.02
N SER A 249 -9.55 -11.43 2.76
CA SER A 249 -10.01 -12.70 3.34
C SER A 249 -9.19 -13.91 2.86
N LEU A 250 -8.72 -13.92 1.60
CA LEU A 250 -7.88 -14.99 1.07
C LEU A 250 -6.54 -15.01 1.79
N TYR A 251 -5.89 -13.87 1.93
CA TYR A 251 -4.63 -13.74 2.65
C TYR A 251 -4.76 -14.08 4.13
N SER A 252 -5.78 -13.59 4.82
CA SER A 252 -5.96 -13.86 6.25
C SER A 252 -6.15 -15.34 6.57
N ARG A 253 -6.68 -16.12 5.61
CA ARG A 253 -6.91 -17.56 5.79
C ARG A 253 -5.77 -18.46 5.30
N HIS A 254 -5.04 -18.03 4.29
CA HIS A 254 -4.13 -18.90 3.54
C HIS A 254 -2.69 -18.43 3.51
N PHE A 255 -2.40 -17.15 3.90
CA PHE A 255 -1.03 -16.69 3.86
C PHE A 255 -0.19 -17.43 4.89
N VAL A 256 0.90 -18.00 4.42
CA VAL A 256 1.85 -18.74 5.26
C VAL A 256 3.14 -17.95 5.39
N TYR A 257 3.50 -17.57 6.60
CA TYR A 257 4.77 -16.94 6.95
C TYR A 257 5.91 -17.99 6.95
N ASN A 258 6.10 -18.69 5.84
CA ASN A 258 6.93 -19.91 5.71
C ASN A 258 8.36 -19.66 6.00
N SER A 259 9.07 -19.18 6.53
CA SER A 259 10.51 -19.03 6.74
C SER A 259 10.86 -17.87 7.69
N ILE A 260 9.85 -17.25 8.23
CA ILE A 260 10.03 -16.02 8.97
C ILE A 260 9.45 -16.21 10.37
N SER A 261 10.13 -17.03 11.16
CA SER A 261 9.95 -17.02 12.60
C SER A 261 10.79 -15.88 13.20
N GLY A 262 10.19 -15.12 14.11
CA GLY A 262 10.83 -14.00 14.79
C GLY A 262 10.53 -12.63 14.16
N GLU A 263 10.91 -11.61 14.90
CA GLU A 263 10.62 -10.22 14.55
C GLU A 263 11.55 -9.72 13.45
N LEU A 264 11.01 -8.94 12.49
CA LEU A 264 11.78 -8.46 11.35
C LEU A 264 13.01 -7.66 11.78
N MET A 265 12.86 -6.80 12.78
CA MET A 265 13.92 -5.95 13.28
C MET A 265 15.07 -6.69 13.98
N ASP A 266 14.86 -7.93 14.38
CA ASP A 266 15.89 -8.76 14.99
C ASP A 266 16.60 -9.65 13.96
N ARG A 267 15.96 -9.86 12.81
CA ARG A 267 16.46 -10.73 11.72
C ARG A 267 17.18 -9.96 10.64
N ILE A 268 16.68 -8.75 10.30
CA ILE A 268 17.28 -7.87 9.30
C ILE A 268 17.82 -6.64 10.02
N THR A 269 19.05 -6.76 10.49
CA THR A 269 19.75 -5.67 11.18
C THR A 269 20.67 -4.86 10.26
N SER A 270 20.86 -5.31 9.01
CA SER A 270 21.62 -4.59 8.00
C SER A 270 21.11 -4.85 6.59
N VAL A 271 21.21 -3.84 5.72
CA VAL A 271 20.95 -3.93 4.28
C VAL A 271 21.96 -3.08 3.51
N ASP A 272 22.23 -3.45 2.25
CA ASP A 272 23.21 -2.79 1.39
C ASP A 272 22.57 -1.78 0.41
N VAL A 273 21.44 -1.18 0.81
CA VAL A 273 20.73 -0.13 0.06
C VAL A 273 20.43 1.05 0.99
N PRO A 274 20.36 2.29 0.49
CA PRO A 274 19.82 3.42 1.24
C PRO A 274 18.39 3.13 1.71
N VAL A 275 18.10 3.42 2.99
CA VAL A 275 16.80 3.14 3.63
C VAL A 275 16.17 4.44 4.12
N TYR A 276 14.90 4.63 3.79
CA TYR A 276 14.07 5.73 4.25
C TYR A 276 12.83 5.17 4.92
N PHE A 277 12.60 5.47 6.20
CA PHE A 277 11.35 5.15 6.87
C PHE A 277 10.48 6.40 6.93
N PHE A 278 9.33 6.33 6.25
CA PHE A 278 8.31 7.36 6.22
C PHE A 278 7.22 6.99 7.21
N THR A 279 7.03 7.78 8.23
CA THR A 279 6.09 7.45 9.30
C THR A 279 5.20 8.62 9.65
N GLY A 280 3.91 8.36 9.81
CA GLY A 280 2.97 9.34 10.33
C GLY A 280 3.13 9.50 11.84
N ARG A 281 3.03 10.73 12.33
CA ARG A 281 3.13 11.04 13.77
C ARG A 281 2.07 10.34 14.62
N TYR A 282 0.97 9.94 13.98
CA TYR A 282 -0.17 9.31 14.62
C TYR A 282 -0.41 7.88 14.15
N ASP A 283 0.61 7.24 13.52
CA ASP A 283 0.50 5.85 13.09
C ASP A 283 0.52 4.92 14.31
N TYR A 284 -0.64 4.35 14.60
CA TYR A 284 -0.83 3.30 15.59
C TYR A 284 -1.36 2.00 14.97
N CYS A 285 -1.56 1.99 13.64
CA CYS A 285 -1.77 0.74 12.89
C CYS A 285 -0.48 -0.09 12.89
N ASP A 286 0.59 0.49 12.36
CA ASP A 286 1.96 0.02 12.54
C ASP A 286 2.68 1.02 13.45
N PRO A 287 2.68 0.83 14.79
CA PRO A 287 3.03 1.87 15.73
C PRO A 287 4.37 2.52 15.44
N TYR A 288 4.37 3.84 15.25
CA TYR A 288 5.56 4.62 14.91
C TYR A 288 6.73 4.38 15.88
N THR A 289 6.47 4.06 17.13
CA THR A 289 7.49 3.75 18.13
C THR A 289 8.31 2.51 17.78
N LEU A 290 7.69 1.51 17.13
CA LEU A 290 8.39 0.34 16.63
C LEU A 290 9.22 0.66 15.39
N THR A 291 8.74 1.56 14.54
CA THR A 291 9.52 2.08 13.40
C THR A 291 10.77 2.81 13.88
N GLU A 292 10.66 3.66 14.94
CA GLU A 292 11.80 4.34 15.56
C GLU A 292 12.81 3.34 16.15
N GLU A 293 12.31 2.32 16.86
CA GLU A 293 13.16 1.27 17.42
C GLU A 293 13.93 0.52 16.33
N TYR A 294 13.24 0.15 15.24
CA TYR A 294 13.88 -0.51 14.11
C TYR A 294 14.89 0.40 13.40
N PHE A 295 14.53 1.69 13.22
CA PHE A 295 15.44 2.69 12.65
C PHE A 295 16.73 2.83 13.47
N ALA A 296 16.65 2.76 14.78
CA ALA A 296 17.83 2.79 15.64
C ALA A 296 18.74 1.56 15.45
N LYS A 297 18.14 0.37 15.24
CA LYS A 297 18.86 -0.91 15.12
C LYS A 297 19.45 -1.15 13.72
N ILE A 298 18.72 -0.80 12.64
CA ILE A 298 19.13 -1.16 11.28
C ILE A 298 20.38 -0.40 10.85
N GLN A 299 21.27 -1.11 10.16
CA GLN A 299 22.44 -0.54 9.48
C GLN A 299 22.18 -0.51 7.98
N ALA A 300 22.50 0.61 7.34
CA ALA A 300 22.41 0.81 5.90
C ALA A 300 23.48 1.82 5.46
N PRO A 301 23.84 1.88 4.14
CA PRO A 301 24.78 2.90 3.63
C PRO A 301 24.31 4.33 3.94
N GLU A 302 23.03 4.56 3.84
CA GLU A 302 22.33 5.76 4.31
C GLU A 302 21.00 5.36 4.93
N LYS A 303 20.58 6.04 6.02
CA LYS A 303 19.26 5.83 6.61
C LYS A 303 18.64 7.12 7.10
N HIS A 304 17.36 7.29 6.83
CA HIS A 304 16.60 8.48 7.18
C HIS A 304 15.24 8.10 7.76
N LEU A 305 14.85 8.75 8.85
CA LEU A 305 13.49 8.70 9.42
C LEU A 305 12.77 9.99 9.08
N VAL A 306 11.73 9.91 8.26
CA VAL A 306 10.98 11.07 7.77
C VAL A 306 9.61 11.08 8.41
N TRP A 307 9.28 12.17 9.09
CA TRP A 307 8.02 12.35 9.78
C TRP A 307 6.99 13.09 8.93
N PHE A 308 5.77 12.56 8.94
CA PHE A 308 4.57 13.21 8.43
C PHE A 308 3.73 13.66 9.61
N GLU A 309 3.80 14.94 9.91
CA GLU A 309 3.32 15.51 11.20
C GLU A 309 1.79 15.52 11.32
N HIS A 310 1.07 15.40 10.19
CA HIS A 310 -0.39 15.44 10.15
C HIS A 310 -1.02 14.12 9.69
N SER A 311 -0.23 13.06 9.57
CA SER A 311 -0.66 11.75 9.09
C SER A 311 -0.63 10.69 10.19
N ALA A 312 -1.45 9.67 10.01
CA ALA A 312 -1.35 8.38 10.67
C ALA A 312 -0.72 7.34 9.69
N HIS A 313 -1.43 6.27 9.37
CA HIS A 313 -0.90 5.13 8.62
C HIS A 313 -0.74 5.36 7.10
N PHE A 314 -1.37 6.41 6.55
CA PHE A 314 -1.41 6.67 5.10
C PHE A 314 -0.81 8.01 4.71
N PRO A 315 0.49 8.31 4.98
CA PRO A 315 1.11 9.59 4.65
C PRO A 315 0.95 10.01 3.19
N PHE A 316 1.03 9.05 2.24
CA PHE A 316 0.84 9.32 0.82
C PHE A 316 -0.58 9.78 0.47
N PHE A 317 -1.58 9.39 1.26
CA PHE A 317 -2.98 9.76 1.08
C PHE A 317 -3.35 11.01 1.90
N GLU A 318 -2.80 11.14 3.11
CA GLU A 318 -3.15 12.21 4.04
C GLU A 318 -2.35 13.50 3.77
N GLU A 319 -1.09 13.38 3.34
CA GLU A 319 -0.18 14.50 3.01
C GLU A 319 0.47 14.30 1.63
N PRO A 320 -0.29 14.16 0.53
CA PRO A 320 0.24 13.73 -0.78
C PRO A 320 1.31 14.65 -1.35
N ALA A 321 1.20 15.96 -1.16
CA ALA A 321 2.20 16.92 -1.62
C ALA A 321 3.53 16.78 -0.85
N ALA A 322 3.47 16.63 0.48
CA ALA A 322 4.65 16.40 1.30
C ALA A 322 5.28 15.04 0.95
N PHE A 323 4.48 14.01 0.74
CA PHE A 323 4.95 12.70 0.32
C PHE A 323 5.70 12.76 -1.02
N ALA A 324 5.13 13.42 -2.03
CA ALA A 324 5.78 13.60 -3.32
C ALA A 324 7.11 14.39 -3.21
N GLN A 325 7.14 15.43 -2.38
CA GLN A 325 8.36 16.21 -2.11
C GLN A 325 9.45 15.35 -1.46
N GLN A 326 9.11 14.52 -0.48
CA GLN A 326 10.06 13.62 0.18
C GLN A 326 10.57 12.55 -0.79
N MET A 327 9.70 11.98 -1.61
CA MET A 327 10.11 11.01 -2.64
C MET A 327 11.07 11.64 -3.68
N LYS A 328 10.84 12.90 -4.08
CA LYS A 328 11.76 13.65 -4.92
C LYS A 328 13.12 13.87 -4.23
N ALA A 329 13.13 14.17 -2.93
CA ALA A 329 14.37 14.30 -2.15
C ALA A 329 15.14 12.96 -2.13
N VAL A 330 14.46 11.82 -1.93
CA VAL A 330 15.06 10.48 -2.03
C VAL A 330 15.70 10.25 -3.41
N ALA A 331 14.99 10.60 -4.49
CA ALA A 331 15.53 10.44 -5.85
C ALA A 331 16.79 11.29 -6.09
N ASN A 332 16.82 12.51 -5.58
CA ASN A 332 17.95 13.41 -5.72
C ASN A 332 19.15 12.96 -4.89
N ALA A 333 18.95 12.55 -3.63
CA ALA A 333 20.02 12.09 -2.75
C ALA A 333 20.72 10.82 -3.29
N THR A 334 19.96 9.96 -3.98
CA THR A 334 20.49 8.70 -4.50
C THR A 334 20.88 8.76 -5.99
N ARG A 335 20.92 9.96 -6.59
CA ARG A 335 21.34 10.15 -7.98
C ARG A 335 22.84 9.85 -8.11
N VAL A 336 23.20 8.88 -8.93
CA VAL A 336 24.60 8.65 -9.28
C VAL A 336 25.01 9.77 -10.24
N GLU A 337 25.97 10.59 -9.86
CA GLU A 337 26.63 11.49 -10.81
C GLU A 337 27.28 10.63 -11.91
N LYS A 338 26.97 10.95 -13.15
CA LYS A 338 27.51 10.25 -14.34
C LYS A 338 28.93 10.69 -14.60
#